data_9a2dea421db9ea3cc5802f8b7ff258ef
#
_entry.id   9a2dea421db9ea3cc5802f8b7ff258ef
#
_cell.length_a   1.000
_cell.length_b   1.000
_cell.length_c   1.000
_cell.angle_alpha   90.00
_cell.angle_beta   90.00
_cell.angle_gamma   90.00
#
_symmetry.space_group_name_H-M   'P 1'
#
loop_
_entity.id
_entity.type
_entity.pdbx_description
1 polymer ?
#
loop_
_entity_poly.entity_id
_entity_poly.type
_entity_poly.pdbx_seq_one_letter_code
_entity_poly.pdbx_strand_id
1 'polypeptide(L)'
;MGSGKNGTFDKEPDWQQWAVLTVQSSTFNVQRSEAFQIDSSNINKEILGGFIAKWFSFFKCETYTLLLDAIESHGLWDGKKAFGNLPAKSEYEGPIAVLTRATIRLGKLKYFWQNVAPVAAGMITAKGFVFSAGVGEIPWIKQATFSVWHSKEDMKAFAYGMKAHTEVIQKTRKENWYSEDMFTRFSIIKTFGTIRGKNPLEDL
;
A
#
# COMPACT_ATOMS: atom_id res chain seq x y z
N MET A 1 -3.58 -0.18 11.82
CA MET A 1 -2.73 0.87 12.40
C MET A 1 -1.78 1.38 11.33
N GLY A 2 -1.57 2.70 11.25
CA GLY A 2 -0.47 3.25 10.47
C GLY A 2 0.87 2.91 11.12
N SER A 3 1.87 2.50 10.37
CA SER A 3 3.22 2.36 10.87
C SER A 3 4.02 3.59 10.48
N GLY A 4 4.15 4.52 11.39
CA GLY A 4 4.97 5.71 11.28
C GLY A 4 4.22 7.01 11.53
N LYS A 5 4.75 7.79 12.44
CA LYS A 5 4.29 9.15 12.70
C LYS A 5 4.48 10.02 11.45
N ASN A 6 3.58 10.97 11.24
CA ASN A 6 3.61 11.93 10.13
C ASN A 6 3.49 11.32 8.71
N GLY A 7 2.86 10.16 8.59
CA GLY A 7 2.65 9.51 7.29
C GLY A 7 3.90 8.89 6.67
N THR A 8 4.94 8.67 7.47
CA THR A 8 6.13 7.94 7.04
C THR A 8 6.04 6.47 7.46
N PHE A 9 6.89 5.62 6.89
CA PHE A 9 7.07 4.26 7.35
C PHE A 9 8.13 4.27 8.47
N ASP A 10 7.71 4.04 9.72
CA ASP A 10 8.58 4.07 10.89
C ASP A 10 8.22 2.93 11.87
N LYS A 11 9.10 2.65 12.77
CA LYS A 11 8.96 1.70 13.87
C LYS A 11 7.91 2.15 14.90
N GLU A 12 7.70 3.46 15.08
CA GLU A 12 6.68 4.00 15.97
C GLU A 12 5.33 4.04 15.27
N PRO A 13 4.30 3.30 15.76
CA PRO A 13 2.99 3.31 15.14
C PRO A 13 2.29 4.66 15.35
N ASP A 14 1.60 5.12 14.31
CA ASP A 14 0.64 6.21 14.43
C ASP A 14 -0.75 5.64 14.77
N TRP A 15 -1.19 5.87 15.99
CA TRP A 15 -2.48 5.38 16.48
C TRP A 15 -3.67 6.14 15.92
N GLN A 16 -3.45 7.27 15.29
CA GLN A 16 -4.50 8.07 14.66
C GLN A 16 -4.74 7.68 13.19
N GLN A 17 -3.82 6.89 12.61
CA GLN A 17 -3.96 6.42 11.24
C GLN A 17 -4.35 4.95 11.19
N TRP A 18 -5.37 4.65 10.40
CA TRP A 18 -5.87 3.31 10.18
C TRP A 18 -5.99 3.04 8.69
N ALA A 19 -5.67 1.84 8.28
CA ALA A 19 -5.90 1.39 6.94
C ALA A 19 -6.74 0.10 6.96
N VAL A 20 -7.66 0.00 6.01
CA VAL A 20 -8.46 -1.20 5.77
C VAL A 20 -8.26 -1.60 4.31
N LEU A 21 -7.93 -2.85 4.08
CA LEU A 21 -7.90 -3.45 2.75
C LEU A 21 -9.02 -4.48 2.67
N THR A 22 -9.91 -4.30 1.72
CA THR A 22 -10.93 -5.29 1.37
C THR A 22 -10.63 -5.86 0.00
N VAL A 23 -10.61 -7.19 -0.11
CA VAL A 23 -10.43 -7.88 -1.39
C VAL A 23 -11.77 -8.50 -1.76
N GLN A 24 -12.32 -8.07 -2.89
CA GLN A 24 -13.54 -8.64 -3.45
C GLN A 24 -13.17 -9.62 -4.55
N SER A 25 -13.78 -10.80 -4.51
CA SER A 25 -13.61 -11.79 -5.57
C SER A 25 -14.33 -11.30 -6.84
N SER A 26 -13.76 -11.58 -8.01
CA SER A 26 -14.26 -11.17 -9.33
C SER A 26 -15.65 -11.73 -9.71
N THR A 27 -16.31 -12.50 -8.84
CA THR A 27 -17.73 -12.81 -9.00
C THR A 27 -18.64 -11.58 -8.85
N PHE A 28 -18.15 -10.51 -8.22
CA PHE A 28 -18.67 -9.18 -8.41
C PHE A 28 -17.99 -8.60 -9.67
N ASN A 29 -18.56 -8.88 -10.83
CA ASN A 29 -18.32 -8.12 -12.05
C ASN A 29 -18.82 -6.68 -11.86
N VAL A 30 -18.12 -5.92 -11.04
CA VAL A 30 -18.17 -4.47 -11.19
C VAL A 30 -17.41 -4.22 -12.49
N GLN A 31 -18.13 -4.23 -13.61
CA GLN A 31 -17.58 -3.76 -14.86
C GLN A 31 -16.94 -2.40 -14.56
N ARG A 32 -15.76 -2.12 -15.14
CA ARG A 32 -15.11 -0.80 -14.96
C ARG A 32 -16.12 0.36 -15.09
N SER A 33 -17.14 0.23 -15.92
CA SER A 33 -18.26 1.17 -16.08
C SER A 33 -19.10 1.38 -14.82
N GLU A 34 -19.33 0.35 -13.99
CA GLU A 34 -20.11 0.45 -12.75
C GLU A 34 -19.28 1.07 -11.60
N ALA A 35 -17.98 0.82 -11.58
CA ALA A 35 -17.06 1.44 -10.64
C ALA A 35 -17.05 2.98 -10.78
N PHE A 36 -17.30 3.50 -11.98
CA PHE A 36 -17.44 4.94 -12.21
C PHE A 36 -18.74 5.53 -11.64
N GLN A 37 -19.77 4.73 -11.36
CA GLN A 37 -21.05 5.17 -10.83
C GLN A 37 -21.12 5.16 -9.30
N ILE A 38 -20.06 4.68 -8.60
CA ILE A 38 -20.02 4.72 -7.14
C ILE A 38 -20.07 6.17 -6.67
N ASP A 39 -21.06 6.48 -5.86
CA ASP A 39 -21.25 7.81 -5.29
C ASP A 39 -20.21 8.08 -4.21
N SER A 40 -19.45 9.16 -4.37
CA SER A 40 -18.43 9.59 -3.43
C SER A 40 -18.95 9.83 -2.01
N SER A 41 -20.22 10.21 -1.87
CA SER A 41 -20.84 10.49 -0.58
C SER A 41 -21.12 9.22 0.24
N ASN A 42 -21.22 8.06 -0.41
CA ASN A 42 -21.62 6.80 0.21
C ASN A 42 -20.53 5.72 0.24
N ILE A 43 -19.36 5.96 -0.35
CA ILE A 43 -18.31 4.94 -0.50
C ILE A 43 -17.94 4.26 0.83
N ASN A 44 -17.78 5.02 1.89
CA ASN A 44 -17.45 4.47 3.20
C ASN A 44 -18.58 3.57 3.75
N LYS A 45 -19.85 3.92 3.46
CA LYS A 45 -21.01 3.12 3.85
C LYS A 45 -21.07 1.82 3.06
N GLU A 46 -20.76 1.86 1.78
CA GLU A 46 -20.75 0.67 0.92
C GLU A 46 -19.61 -0.31 1.28
N ILE A 47 -18.41 0.22 1.55
CA ILE A 47 -17.23 -0.61 1.86
C ILE A 47 -17.23 -1.08 3.32
N LEU A 48 -17.52 -0.20 4.27
CA LEU A 48 -17.33 -0.44 5.70
C LEU A 48 -18.63 -0.66 6.48
N GLY A 49 -19.78 -0.42 5.82
CA GLY A 49 -21.10 -0.49 6.43
C GLY A 49 -21.51 0.81 7.15
N GLY A 50 -22.84 0.93 7.35
CA GLY A 50 -23.44 2.18 7.83
C GLY A 50 -23.00 2.60 9.24
N PHE A 51 -22.68 1.66 10.12
CA PHE A 51 -22.21 1.97 11.48
C PHE A 51 -20.85 2.68 11.47
N ILE A 52 -19.88 2.13 10.76
CA ILE A 52 -18.53 2.71 10.68
C ILE A 52 -18.54 4.04 9.93
N ALA A 53 -19.35 4.16 8.87
CA ALA A 53 -19.51 5.43 8.15
C ALA A 53 -20.08 6.54 9.05
N LYS A 54 -21.09 6.22 9.87
CA LYS A 54 -21.64 7.17 10.86
C LYS A 54 -20.60 7.56 11.91
N TRP A 55 -19.78 6.60 12.37
CA TRP A 55 -18.73 6.83 13.33
C TRP A 55 -17.65 7.76 12.76
N PHE A 56 -17.20 7.56 11.52
CA PHE A 56 -16.28 8.45 10.84
C PHE A 56 -16.83 9.87 10.70
N SER A 57 -18.12 10.00 10.35
CA SER A 57 -18.79 11.30 10.25
C SER A 57 -18.87 12.00 11.61
N PHE A 58 -19.22 11.28 12.68
CA PHE A 58 -19.33 11.82 14.04
C PHE A 58 -17.99 12.37 14.54
N PHE A 59 -16.90 11.62 14.36
CA PHE A 59 -15.55 12.03 14.75
C PHE A 59 -14.85 12.92 13.71
N LYS A 60 -15.52 13.27 12.62
CA LYS A 60 -14.95 14.05 11.50
C LYS A 60 -13.62 13.47 11.01
N CYS A 61 -13.57 12.13 10.90
CA CYS A 61 -12.39 11.46 10.39
C CYS A 61 -12.15 11.83 8.93
N GLU A 62 -10.93 12.25 8.60
CA GLU A 62 -10.52 12.33 7.20
C GLU A 62 -10.33 10.92 6.64
N THR A 63 -10.86 10.67 5.46
CA THR A 63 -10.76 9.38 4.79
C THR A 63 -10.25 9.55 3.37
N TYR A 64 -9.43 8.61 2.93
CA TYR A 64 -8.97 8.50 1.55
C TYR A 64 -9.15 7.06 1.09
N THR A 65 -9.97 6.87 0.10
CA THR A 65 -10.33 5.55 -0.42
C THR A 65 -9.85 5.40 -1.85
N LEU A 66 -9.16 4.29 -2.13
CA LEU A 66 -8.72 3.92 -3.47
C LEU A 66 -9.46 2.66 -3.91
N LEU A 67 -10.05 2.73 -5.08
CA LEU A 67 -10.54 1.56 -5.80
C LEU A 67 -9.44 1.11 -6.76
N LEU A 68 -8.99 -0.13 -6.57
CA LEU A 68 -7.81 -0.67 -7.21
C LEU A 68 -8.13 -1.98 -7.94
N ASP A 69 -7.47 -2.21 -9.06
CA ASP A 69 -7.48 -3.49 -9.75
C ASP A 69 -6.08 -4.13 -9.67
N ALA A 70 -5.99 -5.34 -9.13
CA ALA A 70 -4.73 -6.04 -8.98
C ALA A 70 -4.25 -6.58 -10.34
N ILE A 71 -3.12 -6.11 -10.84
CA ILE A 71 -2.62 -6.41 -12.20
C ILE A 71 -1.44 -7.37 -12.23
N GLU A 72 -0.65 -7.43 -11.17
CA GLU A 72 0.42 -8.41 -11.01
C GLU A 72 0.69 -8.67 -9.54
N SER A 73 1.05 -9.91 -9.20
CA SER A 73 1.36 -10.29 -7.82
C SER A 73 2.34 -11.46 -7.77
N HIS A 74 3.20 -11.45 -6.76
CA HIS A 74 4.01 -12.60 -6.38
C HIS A 74 4.16 -12.68 -4.86
N GLY A 75 4.54 -13.85 -4.36
CA GLY A 75 4.59 -14.14 -2.94
C GLY A 75 3.23 -14.51 -2.35
N LEU A 76 3.18 -14.54 -1.03
CA LEU A 76 2.02 -15.01 -0.29
C LEU A 76 1.65 -14.06 0.84
N TRP A 77 0.40 -14.09 1.26
CA TRP A 77 -0.14 -13.43 2.43
C TRP A 77 -0.76 -14.50 3.36
N ASP A 78 -0.08 -14.79 4.46
CA ASP A 78 -0.44 -15.88 5.39
C ASP A 78 -0.70 -17.22 4.66
N GLY A 79 0.26 -17.59 3.80
CA GLY A 79 0.24 -18.82 3.03
C GLY A 79 -0.72 -18.83 1.84
N LYS A 80 -1.38 -17.71 1.51
CA LYS A 80 -2.39 -17.64 0.45
C LYS A 80 -2.02 -16.61 -0.63
N LYS A 81 -2.47 -16.84 -1.85
CA LYS A 81 -2.46 -15.84 -2.92
C LYS A 81 -3.64 -14.89 -2.72
N ALA A 82 -3.43 -13.81 -1.97
CA ALA A 82 -4.50 -12.91 -1.53
C ALA A 82 -5.30 -12.28 -2.69
N PHE A 83 -4.69 -12.11 -3.85
CA PHE A 83 -5.31 -11.52 -5.05
C PHE A 83 -5.54 -12.55 -6.18
N GLY A 84 -5.57 -13.84 -5.84
CA GLY A 84 -5.76 -14.91 -6.83
C GLY A 84 -4.54 -15.21 -7.68
N ASN A 85 -4.76 -15.81 -8.86
CA ASN A 85 -3.69 -16.17 -9.80
C ASN A 85 -3.47 -15.03 -10.80
N LEU A 86 -2.64 -14.08 -10.43
CA LEU A 86 -2.23 -12.98 -11.30
C LEU A 86 -0.88 -13.28 -11.97
N PRO A 87 -0.60 -12.65 -13.13
CA PRO A 87 0.71 -12.75 -13.76
C PRO A 87 1.78 -12.11 -12.88
N ALA A 88 3.02 -12.58 -13.01
CA ALA A 88 4.17 -11.97 -12.35
C ALA A 88 4.57 -10.62 -12.97
N LYS A 89 4.11 -10.33 -14.18
CA LYS A 89 4.37 -9.09 -14.92
C LYS A 89 3.15 -8.71 -15.74
N SER A 90 2.77 -7.43 -15.66
CA SER A 90 1.70 -6.81 -16.43
C SER A 90 2.29 -5.82 -17.44
N GLU A 91 1.63 -5.66 -18.58
CA GLU A 91 1.97 -4.65 -19.60
C GLU A 91 1.23 -3.31 -19.36
N TYR A 92 0.58 -3.17 -18.22
CA TYR A 92 -0.09 -1.92 -17.85
C TYR A 92 0.92 -0.77 -17.75
N GLU A 93 0.63 0.31 -18.45
CA GLU A 93 1.34 1.58 -18.41
C GLU A 93 0.40 2.64 -17.84
N GLY A 94 0.82 3.34 -16.83
CA GLY A 94 0.03 4.37 -16.15
C GLY A 94 0.37 4.43 -14.67
N PRO A 95 -0.34 5.28 -13.91
CA PRO A 95 -0.15 5.38 -12.47
C PRO A 95 -0.43 4.04 -11.78
N ILE A 96 0.46 3.66 -10.89
CA ILE A 96 0.36 2.39 -10.15
C ILE A 96 0.36 2.59 -8.65
N ALA A 97 -0.37 1.74 -7.96
CA ALA A 97 -0.20 1.53 -6.54
C ALA A 97 0.56 0.21 -6.29
N VAL A 98 1.38 0.19 -5.26
CA VAL A 98 2.21 -0.96 -4.89
C VAL A 98 1.97 -1.29 -3.43
N LEU A 99 1.64 -2.54 -3.16
CA LEU A 99 1.58 -3.10 -1.82
C LEU A 99 2.72 -4.10 -1.64
N THR A 100 3.63 -3.78 -0.74
CA THR A 100 4.69 -4.69 -0.30
C THR A 100 4.41 -5.09 1.13
N ARG A 101 4.27 -6.38 1.38
CA ARG A 101 4.02 -6.93 2.71
C ARG A 101 5.10 -7.93 3.08
N ALA A 102 5.53 -7.91 4.33
CA ALA A 102 6.51 -8.85 4.83
C ALA A 102 6.20 -9.30 6.27
N THR A 103 6.43 -10.58 6.54
CA THR A 103 6.52 -11.13 7.89
C THR A 103 7.99 -11.25 8.26
N ILE A 104 8.44 -10.42 9.19
CA ILE A 104 9.84 -10.30 9.58
C ILE A 104 10.17 -11.36 10.64
N ARG A 105 11.26 -12.09 10.44
CA ARG A 105 11.75 -13.05 11.44
C ARG A 105 12.17 -12.34 12.71
N LEU A 106 11.80 -12.84 13.88
CA LEU A 106 12.05 -12.21 15.18
C LEU A 106 13.53 -11.85 15.38
N GLY A 107 14.46 -12.73 15.02
CA GLY A 107 15.90 -12.49 15.11
C GLY A 107 16.44 -11.44 14.11
N LYS A 108 15.60 -10.97 13.18
CA LYS A 108 15.97 -9.99 12.14
C LYS A 108 15.30 -8.63 12.32
N LEU A 109 14.42 -8.45 13.31
CA LEU A 109 13.69 -7.20 13.56
C LEU A 109 14.62 -5.99 13.66
N LYS A 110 15.70 -6.09 14.43
CA LYS A 110 16.67 -4.99 14.59
C LYS A 110 17.27 -4.56 13.24
N TYR A 111 17.69 -5.53 12.43
CA TYR A 111 18.30 -5.26 11.12
C TYR A 111 17.31 -4.64 10.16
N PHE A 112 16.07 -5.14 10.11
CA PHE A 112 15.01 -4.56 9.30
C PHE A 112 14.77 -3.08 9.68
N TRP A 113 14.46 -2.82 10.94
CA TRP A 113 14.08 -1.47 11.39
C TRP A 113 15.20 -0.44 11.30
N GLN A 114 16.45 -0.84 11.39
CA GLN A 114 17.59 0.06 11.18
C GLN A 114 17.71 0.56 9.72
N ASN A 115 17.18 -0.18 8.77
CA ASN A 115 17.25 0.16 7.34
C ASN A 115 15.99 0.86 6.81
N VAL A 116 14.92 0.95 7.59
CA VAL A 116 13.64 1.53 7.15
C VAL A 116 13.75 3.04 6.90
N ALA A 117 14.30 3.79 7.85
CA ALA A 117 14.32 5.25 7.76
C ALA A 117 15.10 5.79 6.52
N PRO A 118 16.30 5.27 6.18
CA PRO A 118 17.00 5.70 4.97
C PRO A 118 16.24 5.42 3.69
N VAL A 119 15.56 4.25 3.60
CA VAL A 119 14.76 3.88 2.43
C VAL A 119 13.52 4.77 2.32
N ALA A 120 12.82 5.00 3.43
CA ALA A 120 11.65 5.87 3.46
C ALA A 120 11.98 7.31 3.05
N ALA A 121 13.09 7.87 3.56
CA ALA A 121 13.56 9.20 3.19
C ALA A 121 13.86 9.32 1.69
N GLY A 122 14.52 8.32 1.11
CA GLY A 122 14.81 8.32 -0.32
C GLY A 122 13.57 8.15 -1.20
N MET A 123 12.54 7.48 -0.71
CA MET A 123 11.29 7.32 -1.44
C MET A 123 10.55 8.66 -1.61
N ILE A 124 10.54 9.50 -0.57
CA ILE A 124 9.86 10.80 -0.60
C ILE A 124 10.45 11.74 -1.68
N THR A 125 11.73 11.61 -1.97
CA THR A 125 12.42 12.44 -2.97
C THR A 125 12.53 11.78 -4.34
N ALA A 126 12.00 10.57 -4.49
CA ALA A 126 12.09 9.84 -5.74
C ALA A 126 11.19 10.46 -6.81
N LYS A 127 11.67 10.47 -8.06
CA LYS A 127 10.88 10.91 -9.21
C LYS A 127 9.61 10.06 -9.33
N GLY A 128 8.49 10.70 -9.61
CA GLY A 128 7.21 10.02 -9.81
C GLY A 128 6.57 9.46 -8.54
N PHE A 129 7.15 9.67 -7.36
CA PHE A 129 6.53 9.32 -6.10
C PHE A 129 5.36 10.26 -5.80
N VAL A 130 4.21 9.71 -5.43
CA VAL A 130 2.99 10.48 -5.08
C VAL A 130 2.77 10.48 -3.58
N PHE A 131 2.54 9.32 -2.98
CA PHE A 131 2.47 9.18 -1.53
C PHE A 131 2.73 7.73 -1.10
N SER A 132 2.93 7.53 0.20
CA SER A 132 3.01 6.21 0.81
C SER A 132 2.36 6.18 2.18
N ALA A 133 1.94 4.99 2.58
CA ALA A 133 1.45 4.70 3.91
C ALA A 133 2.05 3.38 4.41
N GLY A 134 2.56 3.38 5.62
CA GLY A 134 2.95 2.16 6.31
C GLY A 134 1.76 1.57 7.07
N VAL A 135 1.64 0.26 7.08
CA VAL A 135 0.59 -0.45 7.81
C VAL A 135 1.18 -1.63 8.56
N GLY A 136 0.99 -1.68 9.88
CA GLY A 136 1.35 -2.81 10.72
C GLY A 136 0.13 -3.66 11.03
N GLU A 137 0.11 -4.92 10.59
CA GLU A 137 -0.89 -5.92 11.00
C GLU A 137 -0.59 -6.41 12.42
N ILE A 138 0.66 -6.78 12.65
CA ILE A 138 1.20 -7.10 13.97
C ILE A 138 2.39 -6.15 14.19
N PRO A 139 2.39 -5.37 15.27
CA PRO A 139 3.45 -4.42 15.54
C PRO A 139 4.84 -5.04 15.36
N TRP A 140 5.69 -4.36 14.61
CA TRP A 140 7.09 -4.69 14.27
C TRP A 140 7.31 -5.95 13.43
N ILE A 141 6.38 -6.93 13.42
CA ILE A 141 6.58 -8.26 12.82
C ILE A 141 5.95 -8.35 11.44
N LYS A 142 4.65 -8.04 11.31
CA LYS A 142 3.93 -8.06 10.03
C LYS A 142 3.71 -6.64 9.55
N GLN A 143 4.46 -6.25 8.56
CA GLN A 143 4.50 -4.89 8.04
C GLN A 143 4.14 -4.86 6.56
N ALA A 144 3.41 -3.83 6.18
CA ALA A 144 3.13 -3.53 4.79
C ALA A 144 3.44 -2.07 4.49
N THR A 145 3.91 -1.80 3.29
CA THR A 145 4.03 -0.47 2.72
C THR A 145 3.14 -0.39 1.50
N PHE A 146 2.26 0.57 1.50
CA PHE A 146 1.48 0.95 0.34
C PHE A 146 2.09 2.23 -0.23
N SER A 147 2.38 2.27 -1.54
CA SER A 147 2.93 3.44 -2.21
C SER A 147 2.29 3.65 -3.57
N VAL A 148 2.18 4.91 -3.99
CA VAL A 148 1.60 5.30 -5.28
C VAL A 148 2.64 6.06 -6.08
N TRP A 149 2.68 5.78 -7.38
CA TRP A 149 3.68 6.26 -8.33
C TRP A 149 3.02 6.69 -9.63
N HIS A 150 3.58 7.71 -10.28
CA HIS A 150 3.12 8.16 -11.61
C HIS A 150 3.29 7.10 -12.68
N SER A 151 4.31 6.25 -12.56
CA SER A 151 4.57 5.17 -13.51
C SER A 151 5.27 3.98 -12.86
N LYS A 152 5.21 2.85 -13.55
CA LYS A 152 5.95 1.64 -13.20
C LYS A 152 7.48 1.84 -13.34
N GLU A 153 7.89 2.68 -14.29
CA GLU A 153 9.29 3.01 -14.54
C GLU A 153 9.87 3.83 -13.40
N ASP A 154 9.16 4.85 -12.92
CA ASP A 154 9.61 5.66 -11.79
C ASP A 154 9.75 4.81 -10.52
N MET A 155 8.77 3.94 -10.26
CA MET A 155 8.85 3.00 -9.15
C MET A 155 10.05 2.05 -9.27
N LYS A 156 10.31 1.51 -10.46
CA LYS A 156 11.48 0.65 -10.70
C LYS A 156 12.79 1.41 -10.58
N ALA A 157 12.85 2.65 -11.08
CA ALA A 157 14.01 3.51 -10.92
C ALA A 157 14.35 3.74 -9.45
N PHE A 158 13.35 3.96 -8.60
CA PHE A 158 13.54 4.00 -7.15
C PHE A 158 14.00 2.63 -6.61
N ALA A 159 13.27 1.56 -6.91
CA ALA A 159 13.49 0.26 -6.30
C ALA A 159 14.87 -0.34 -6.64
N TYR A 160 15.37 -0.11 -7.84
CA TYR A 160 16.61 -0.71 -8.34
C TYR A 160 17.72 0.30 -8.60
N GLY A 161 17.41 1.58 -8.77
CA GLY A 161 18.40 2.65 -9.00
C GLY A 161 18.95 3.25 -7.70
N MET A 162 18.19 3.22 -6.62
CA MET A 162 18.64 3.75 -5.34
C MET A 162 19.54 2.74 -4.62
N LYS A 163 20.83 3.07 -4.47
CA LYS A 163 21.85 2.20 -3.87
C LYS A 163 21.43 1.66 -2.49
N ALA A 164 20.96 2.53 -1.61
CA ALA A 164 20.53 2.12 -0.26
C ALA A 164 19.39 1.08 -0.30
N HIS A 165 18.40 1.26 -1.17
CA HIS A 165 17.29 0.33 -1.32
C HIS A 165 17.74 -1.01 -1.92
N THR A 166 18.58 -0.97 -2.95
CA THR A 166 19.14 -2.17 -3.59
C THR A 166 19.97 -2.99 -2.63
N GLU A 167 20.81 -2.34 -1.81
CA GLU A 167 21.60 -3.02 -0.77
C GLU A 167 20.69 -3.68 0.28
N VAL A 168 19.62 -3.03 0.69
CA VAL A 168 18.64 -3.61 1.63
C VAL A 168 17.95 -4.82 1.03
N ILE A 169 17.50 -4.76 -0.23
CA ILE A 169 16.92 -5.92 -0.94
C ILE A 169 17.91 -7.10 -0.96
N GLN A 170 19.17 -6.85 -1.31
CA GLN A 170 20.21 -7.89 -1.36
C GLN A 170 20.45 -8.49 0.03
N LYS A 171 20.58 -7.66 1.07
CA LYS A 171 20.74 -8.12 2.46
C LYS A 171 19.54 -8.93 2.93
N THR A 172 18.34 -8.47 2.66
CA THR A 172 17.09 -9.16 3.02
C THR A 172 17.05 -10.57 2.46
N ARG A 173 17.42 -10.74 1.19
CA ARG A 173 17.48 -12.06 0.54
C ARG A 173 18.62 -12.91 1.07
N LYS A 174 19.85 -12.37 1.13
CA LYS A 174 21.04 -13.09 1.57
C LYS A 174 20.93 -13.56 3.02
N GLU A 175 20.40 -12.73 3.89
CA GLU A 175 20.32 -12.99 5.32
C GLU A 175 18.94 -13.53 5.77
N ASN A 176 18.03 -13.75 4.82
CA ASN A 176 16.71 -14.34 5.05
C ASN A 176 15.90 -13.62 6.14
N TRP A 177 15.70 -12.30 5.97
CA TRP A 177 15.04 -11.48 6.98
C TRP A 177 13.54 -11.77 7.10
N TYR A 178 12.90 -12.22 6.00
CA TYR A 178 11.47 -12.51 5.97
C TYR A 178 11.19 -14.00 6.07
N SER A 179 10.14 -14.36 6.78
CA SER A 179 9.57 -15.71 6.72
C SER A 179 8.57 -15.84 5.57
N GLU A 180 7.97 -14.71 5.19
CA GLU A 180 7.04 -14.59 4.09
C GLU A 180 7.06 -13.15 3.58
N ASP A 181 6.91 -12.99 2.27
CA ASP A 181 6.71 -11.70 1.64
C ASP A 181 5.69 -11.79 0.50
N MET A 182 5.10 -10.65 0.19
CA MET A 182 4.20 -10.48 -0.94
C MET A 182 4.43 -9.10 -1.55
N PHE A 183 4.36 -9.06 -2.86
CA PHE A 183 4.44 -7.85 -3.64
C PHE A 183 3.35 -7.83 -4.69
N THR A 184 2.50 -6.81 -4.67
CA THR A 184 1.37 -6.68 -5.60
C THR A 184 1.33 -5.27 -6.16
N ARG A 185 1.11 -5.16 -7.47
CA ARG A 185 0.84 -3.90 -8.17
C ARG A 185 -0.61 -3.83 -8.59
N PHE A 186 -1.12 -2.61 -8.54
CA PHE A 186 -2.50 -2.31 -8.88
C PHE A 186 -2.54 -1.16 -9.88
N SER A 187 -3.47 -1.21 -10.83
CA SER A 187 -3.94 -0.02 -11.51
C SER A 187 -4.93 0.72 -10.61
N ILE A 188 -4.96 2.04 -10.70
CA ILE A 188 -5.86 2.88 -9.93
C ILE A 188 -7.09 3.14 -10.78
N ILE A 189 -8.26 2.69 -10.29
CA ILE A 189 -9.53 2.87 -11.00
C ILE A 189 -10.16 4.20 -10.62
N LYS A 190 -10.25 4.48 -9.30
CA LYS A 190 -10.89 5.69 -8.78
C LYS A 190 -10.41 6.02 -7.37
N THR A 191 -10.48 7.29 -7.02
CA THR A 191 -10.12 7.78 -5.69
C THR A 191 -11.26 8.62 -5.09
N PHE A 192 -11.36 8.61 -3.76
CA PHE A 192 -12.37 9.37 -3.02
C PHE A 192 -11.77 9.94 -1.75
N GLY A 193 -12.13 11.17 -1.42
CA GLY A 193 -11.69 11.84 -0.21
C GLY A 193 -10.31 12.47 -0.31
N THR A 194 -9.68 12.71 0.83
CA THR A 194 -8.44 13.49 0.92
C THR A 194 -7.45 12.90 1.92
N ILE A 195 -6.19 13.27 1.77
CA ILE A 195 -5.13 13.13 2.75
C ILE A 195 -4.59 14.52 3.07
N ARG A 196 -4.71 14.97 4.32
CA ARG A 196 -4.33 16.34 4.75
C ARG A 196 -5.03 17.43 3.93
N GLY A 197 -6.33 17.20 3.64
CA GLY A 197 -7.17 18.14 2.91
C GLY A 197 -6.95 18.19 1.40
N LYS A 198 -6.12 17.31 0.82
CA LYS A 198 -5.85 17.25 -0.63
C LYS A 198 -6.04 15.84 -1.16
N ASN A 199 -6.51 15.73 -2.40
CA ASN A 199 -6.46 14.47 -3.13
C ASN A 199 -5.07 14.33 -3.78
N PRO A 200 -4.22 13.39 -3.37
CA PRO A 200 -2.88 13.24 -3.94
C PRO A 200 -2.86 12.83 -5.42
N LEU A 201 -4.01 12.40 -5.96
CA LEU A 201 -4.17 11.88 -7.31
C LEU A 201 -5.15 12.73 -8.16
N GLU A 202 -5.35 14.00 -7.76
CA GLU A 202 -6.28 14.89 -8.48
C GLU A 202 -5.82 15.19 -9.91
N ASP A 203 -4.51 15.21 -10.15
CA ASP A 203 -3.87 15.52 -11.43
C ASP A 203 -3.43 14.27 -12.23
N LEU A 204 -3.89 13.06 -11.86
CA LEU A 204 -3.51 11.78 -12.50
C LEU A 204 -4.63 11.14 -13.31
#